data_c6511a9d77721fb8c523cba36dc57ccc
#
_entry.id   c6511a9d77721fb8c523cba36dc57ccc
#
_cell.length_a   1.000
_cell.length_b   1.000
_cell.length_c   1.000
_cell.angle_alpha   90.00
_cell.angle_beta   90.00
_cell.angle_gamma   90.00
#
_symmetry.space_group_name_H-M   'P 1'
#
loop_
_entity.id
_entity.type
_entity.pdbx_description
1 polymer ?
#
loop_
_entity_poly.entity_id
_entity_poly.type
_entity_poly.pdbx_seq_one_letter_code
_entity_poly.pdbx_strand_id
1 'polypeptide(L)'
;AINESDMSMVPDSNTAWVDPFYRHKTLSLICSIQEPRSGEPYSRCPRALAQKALDYLGTTGLADTAFFGPEPEFFLFDDVRYNSAEGGCFYNVDTIEAPWNSGRVEEGGNLAYKIQLKEGYFPVSPNDTAQDIRSEMLLLMGQLGIPIEKHHHEVAGAGQHELGMKFAELIEAADNVMTYKYVVRNIAKKYGKTATFMPKPVFNDNGTGMHVHQSLWKGGQPLFFGEGTYANLSQTARWYIGGILKHAPSFLAFTNPSTNSYKRLVPGFEAPVNLVYSQGNRSAAVRIPLTGPSPKAKRLEFRSGDALA
;
A
#
# COMPACT_ATOMS: atom_id res chain seq x y z
N ALA A 1 28.87 6.47 -8.70
CA ALA A 1 30.13 5.84 -9.08
C ALA A 1 30.74 5.16 -7.83
N ILE A 2 31.56 4.13 -7.98
CA ILE A 2 32.16 3.38 -6.84
C ILE A 2 33.00 4.29 -5.92
N ASN A 3 33.56 5.35 -6.46
CA ASN A 3 34.36 6.33 -5.75
C ASN A 3 33.55 7.40 -4.96
N GLU A 4 32.23 7.32 -4.99
CA GLU A 4 31.30 8.23 -4.29
C GLU A 4 30.18 7.41 -3.61
N SER A 5 30.56 6.32 -2.93
CA SER A 5 29.61 5.37 -2.34
C SER A 5 29.18 5.71 -0.92
N ASP A 6 29.92 6.54 -0.23
CA ASP A 6 29.66 6.86 1.16
C ASP A 6 28.51 7.86 1.29
N MET A 7 27.54 7.54 2.13
CA MET A 7 26.40 8.38 2.44
C MET A 7 26.24 8.53 3.94
N SER A 8 25.76 9.68 4.40
CA SER A 8 25.39 9.89 5.80
C SER A 8 23.92 9.56 6.03
N MET A 9 23.63 8.80 7.07
CA MET A 9 22.27 8.56 7.55
C MET A 9 21.95 9.52 8.68
N VAL A 10 20.89 10.30 8.53
CA VAL A 10 20.40 11.23 9.55
C VAL A 10 19.12 10.66 10.15
N PRO A 11 19.16 10.16 11.40
CA PRO A 11 18.00 9.54 12.02
C PRO A 11 16.93 10.56 12.37
N ASP A 12 15.68 10.20 12.15
CA ASP A 12 14.52 10.95 12.63
C ASP A 12 14.03 10.36 13.95
N SER A 13 14.25 11.06 15.04
CA SER A 13 13.88 10.61 16.39
C SER A 13 12.37 10.41 16.57
N ASN A 14 11.53 11.08 15.77
CA ASN A 14 10.08 10.93 15.83
C ASN A 14 9.61 9.57 15.29
N THR A 15 10.47 8.87 14.54
CA THR A 15 10.19 7.54 13.98
C THR A 15 10.75 6.40 14.85
N ALA A 16 11.25 6.72 16.04
CA ALA A 16 11.92 5.76 16.91
C ALA A 16 10.94 4.80 17.59
N TRP A 17 11.23 3.50 17.51
CA TRP A 17 10.47 2.45 18.19
C TRP A 17 11.36 1.28 18.60
N VAL A 18 10.95 0.54 19.65
CA VAL A 18 11.64 -0.68 20.09
C VAL A 18 11.16 -1.84 19.22
N ASP A 19 12.09 -2.43 18.48
CA ASP A 19 11.79 -3.52 17.54
C ASP A 19 11.39 -4.80 18.27
N PRO A 20 10.15 -5.30 18.07
CA PRO A 20 9.64 -6.47 18.78
C PRO A 20 10.12 -7.82 18.22
N PHE A 21 10.79 -7.80 17.06
CA PHE A 21 11.19 -9.03 16.35
C PHE A 21 12.60 -9.52 16.71
N TYR A 22 13.37 -8.72 17.45
CA TYR A 22 14.71 -9.10 17.90
C TYR A 22 14.70 -9.58 19.34
N ARG A 23 15.55 -10.57 19.62
CA ARG A 23 15.74 -11.12 20.98
C ARG A 23 16.27 -10.05 21.96
N HIS A 24 17.17 -9.21 21.50
CA HIS A 24 17.73 -8.10 22.28
C HIS A 24 16.97 -6.83 21.99
N LYS A 25 16.80 -5.97 22.98
CA LYS A 25 16.20 -4.65 22.79
C LYS A 25 16.94 -3.89 21.70
N THR A 26 16.27 -3.63 20.60
CA THR A 26 16.81 -2.97 19.42
C THR A 26 16.00 -1.73 19.16
N LEU A 27 16.67 -0.58 19.03
CA LEU A 27 16.05 0.67 18.64
C LEU A 27 16.07 0.76 17.11
N SER A 28 14.91 0.89 16.49
CA SER A 28 14.76 1.13 15.06
C SER A 28 14.31 2.57 14.80
N LEU A 29 14.89 3.19 13.78
CA LEU A 29 14.59 4.55 13.34
C LEU A 29 14.60 4.60 11.81
N ILE A 30 13.77 5.49 11.25
CA ILE A 30 13.87 5.84 9.84
C ILE A 30 14.88 6.99 9.69
N CYS A 31 15.75 6.89 8.68
CA CYS A 31 16.78 7.87 8.42
C CYS A 31 16.57 8.55 7.06
N SER A 32 16.88 9.82 6.98
CA SER A 32 17.10 10.51 5.71
C SER A 32 18.55 10.32 5.26
N ILE A 33 18.80 10.37 3.96
CA ILE A 33 20.14 10.23 3.40
C ILE A 33 20.66 11.59 2.96
N GLN A 34 21.92 11.86 3.31
CA GLN A 34 22.60 13.11 2.98
C GLN A 34 23.98 12.84 2.35
N GLU A 35 24.45 13.79 1.57
CA GLU A 35 25.82 13.84 1.08
C GLU A 35 26.77 14.13 2.25
N PRO A 36 27.79 13.30 2.51
CA PRO A 36 28.64 13.44 3.70
C PRO A 36 29.44 14.73 3.78
N ARG A 37 29.80 15.30 2.63
CA ARG A 37 30.67 16.49 2.55
C ARG A 37 29.89 17.80 2.65
N SER A 38 28.74 17.87 1.96
CA SER A 38 27.95 19.10 1.90
C SER A 38 26.86 19.16 2.97
N GLY A 39 26.42 17.99 3.51
CA GLY A 39 25.25 17.89 4.38
C GLY A 39 23.92 18.06 3.62
N GLU A 40 23.97 18.24 2.30
CA GLU A 40 22.77 18.41 1.50
C GLU A 40 21.97 17.10 1.39
N PRO A 41 20.65 17.15 1.32
CA PRO A 41 19.82 15.97 1.12
C PRO A 41 20.21 15.23 -0.18
N TYR A 42 20.40 13.92 -0.09
CA TYR A 42 20.72 13.14 -1.27
C TYR A 42 19.55 13.18 -2.28
N SER A 43 19.84 13.60 -3.50
CA SER A 43 18.83 13.90 -4.51
C SER A 43 17.93 12.71 -4.92
N ARG A 44 18.37 11.48 -4.63
CA ARG A 44 17.62 10.24 -4.91
C ARG A 44 17.02 9.62 -3.64
N CYS A 45 17.07 10.29 -2.50
CA CYS A 45 16.40 9.83 -1.29
C CYS A 45 14.88 10.07 -1.42
N PRO A 46 14.03 9.03 -1.42
CA PRO A 46 12.57 9.20 -1.58
C PRO A 46 11.95 10.05 -0.49
N ARG A 47 12.42 9.90 0.76
CA ARG A 47 11.95 10.68 1.90
C ARG A 47 12.32 12.15 1.78
N ALA A 48 13.52 12.48 1.32
CA ALA A 48 13.93 13.85 1.03
C ALA A 48 13.12 14.45 -0.13
N LEU A 49 12.75 13.66 -1.12
CA LEU A 49 11.87 14.10 -2.21
C LEU A 49 10.46 14.41 -1.70
N ALA A 50 9.92 13.61 -0.78
CA ALA A 50 8.63 13.88 -0.14
C ALA A 50 8.67 15.19 0.66
N GLN A 51 9.75 15.45 1.41
CA GLN A 51 9.94 16.73 2.11
C GLN A 51 9.98 17.91 1.13
N LYS A 52 10.73 17.78 0.03
CA LYS A 52 10.79 18.81 -1.02
C LYS A 52 9.42 19.10 -1.62
N ALA A 53 8.55 18.07 -1.75
CA ALA A 53 7.18 18.25 -2.25
C ALA A 53 6.32 19.05 -1.26
N LEU A 54 6.45 18.79 0.04
CA LEU A 54 5.76 19.57 1.09
C LEU A 54 6.24 21.02 1.14
N ASP A 55 7.56 21.23 1.08
CA ASP A 55 8.14 22.57 1.06
C ASP A 55 7.61 23.36 -0.17
N TYR A 56 7.58 22.71 -1.33
CA TYR A 56 7.01 23.31 -2.54
C TYR A 56 5.54 23.63 -2.36
N LEU A 57 4.74 22.74 -1.80
CA LEU A 57 3.31 22.99 -1.52
C LEU A 57 3.14 24.26 -0.69
N GLY A 58 3.95 24.43 0.36
CA GLY A 58 3.96 25.64 1.19
C GLY A 58 4.23 26.91 0.40
N THR A 59 5.16 26.88 -0.55
CA THR A 59 5.51 28.05 -1.39
C THR A 59 4.39 28.44 -2.35
N THR A 60 3.52 27.50 -2.74
CA THR A 60 2.39 27.79 -3.65
C THR A 60 1.28 28.64 -3.02
N GLY A 61 1.21 28.64 -1.69
CA GLY A 61 0.11 29.26 -0.95
C GLY A 61 -1.26 28.61 -1.16
N LEU A 62 -1.33 27.49 -1.88
CA LEU A 62 -2.59 26.77 -2.16
C LEU A 62 -3.07 25.96 -0.95
N ALA A 63 -2.16 25.25 -0.32
CA ALA A 63 -2.41 24.41 0.85
C ALA A 63 -1.20 24.45 1.79
N ASP A 64 -1.43 24.11 3.05
CA ASP A 64 -0.38 23.96 4.05
C ASP A 64 -0.24 22.50 4.52
N THR A 65 -1.25 21.67 4.25
CA THR A 65 -1.29 20.28 4.68
C THR A 65 -1.80 19.39 3.55
N ALA A 66 -1.13 18.25 3.36
CA ALA A 66 -1.52 17.20 2.42
C ALA A 66 -1.64 15.86 3.17
N PHE A 67 -2.84 15.30 3.22
CA PHE A 67 -3.11 14.00 3.84
C PHE A 67 -3.13 12.89 2.81
N PHE A 68 -2.55 11.76 3.21
CA PHE A 68 -2.48 10.52 2.43
C PHE A 68 -2.96 9.34 3.27
N GLY A 69 -3.83 8.51 2.70
CA GLY A 69 -4.31 7.26 3.29
C GLY A 69 -4.03 6.10 2.34
N PRO A 70 -2.86 5.45 2.46
CA PRO A 70 -2.53 4.29 1.66
C PRO A 70 -3.25 3.04 2.17
N GLU A 71 -3.69 2.18 1.23
CA GLU A 71 -4.33 0.89 1.46
C GLU A 71 -3.49 -0.21 0.80
N PRO A 72 -2.33 -0.59 1.37
CA PRO A 72 -1.48 -1.61 0.77
C PRO A 72 -2.04 -3.01 1.02
N GLU A 73 -2.36 -3.72 -0.06
CA GLU A 73 -2.77 -5.11 -0.06
C GLU A 73 -1.55 -6.04 -0.10
N PHE A 74 -1.70 -7.29 0.33
CA PHE A 74 -0.66 -8.31 0.29
C PHE A 74 -1.24 -9.71 0.24
N PHE A 75 -0.39 -10.70 -0.16
CA PHE A 75 -0.73 -12.12 -0.07
C PHE A 75 0.09 -12.81 1.02
N LEU A 76 -0.51 -13.83 1.63
CA LEU A 76 0.14 -14.78 2.52
C LEU A 76 0.17 -16.16 1.86
N PHE A 77 1.37 -16.70 1.64
CA PHE A 77 1.57 -18.04 1.10
C PHE A 77 2.23 -18.98 2.10
N ASP A 78 1.83 -20.24 2.06
CA ASP A 78 2.44 -21.33 2.86
C ASP A 78 3.72 -21.84 2.22
N ASP A 79 3.81 -21.82 0.90
CA ASP A 79 5.01 -22.23 0.15
C ASP A 79 5.27 -21.29 -1.01
N VAL A 80 6.50 -20.85 -1.17
CA VAL A 80 6.95 -20.03 -2.29
C VAL A 80 8.27 -20.56 -2.81
N ARG A 81 8.26 -21.05 -4.05
CA ARG A 81 9.47 -21.53 -4.75
C ARG A 81 9.60 -20.78 -6.07
N TYR A 82 10.80 -20.33 -6.34
CA TYR A 82 11.08 -19.66 -7.62
C TYR A 82 12.53 -19.87 -8.02
N ASN A 83 12.76 -19.77 -9.32
CA ASN A 83 14.08 -19.66 -9.92
C ASN A 83 14.06 -18.64 -11.04
N SER A 84 15.13 -17.89 -11.17
CA SER A 84 15.35 -16.94 -12.27
C SER A 84 16.79 -17.08 -12.73
N ALA A 85 17.06 -18.15 -13.48
CA ALA A 85 18.36 -18.45 -14.06
C ALA A 85 18.33 -18.32 -15.58
N GLU A 86 19.51 -18.22 -16.21
CA GLU A 86 19.64 -18.08 -17.67
C GLU A 86 18.99 -19.22 -18.46
N GLY A 87 19.00 -20.44 -17.92
CA GLY A 87 18.44 -21.63 -18.57
C GLY A 87 16.97 -21.90 -18.30
N GLY A 88 16.30 -21.09 -17.47
CA GLY A 88 14.89 -21.26 -17.15
C GLY A 88 14.44 -20.44 -15.97
N CYS A 89 13.16 -20.04 -15.98
CA CYS A 89 12.56 -19.36 -14.85
C CYS A 89 11.21 -20.00 -14.50
N PHE A 90 10.92 -20.05 -13.22
CA PHE A 90 9.62 -20.46 -12.70
C PHE A 90 9.34 -19.79 -11.37
N TYR A 91 8.07 -19.70 -11.00
CA TYR A 91 7.65 -19.53 -9.62
C TYR A 91 6.46 -20.45 -9.34
N ASN A 92 6.36 -20.90 -8.10
CA ASN A 92 5.29 -21.75 -7.60
C ASN A 92 4.89 -21.22 -6.21
N VAL A 93 3.60 -20.97 -6.02
CA VAL A 93 3.04 -20.49 -4.76
C VAL A 93 1.92 -21.42 -4.32
N ASP A 94 1.78 -21.61 -3.01
CA ASP A 94 0.72 -22.42 -2.44
C ASP A 94 0.19 -21.81 -1.15
N THR A 95 -1.08 -22.03 -0.88
CA THR A 95 -1.76 -21.66 0.36
C THR A 95 -2.93 -22.59 0.63
N ILE A 96 -3.20 -22.87 1.90
CA ILE A 96 -4.31 -23.75 2.31
C ILE A 96 -5.68 -23.22 1.88
N GLU A 97 -5.82 -21.93 1.65
CA GLU A 97 -7.06 -21.29 1.19
C GLU A 97 -7.29 -21.42 -0.32
N ALA A 98 -6.25 -21.74 -1.08
CA ALA A 98 -6.31 -21.73 -2.54
C ALA A 98 -7.22 -22.82 -3.12
N PRO A 99 -8.03 -22.53 -4.15
CA PRO A 99 -8.88 -23.53 -4.78
C PRO A 99 -8.11 -24.68 -5.43
N TRP A 100 -6.87 -24.44 -5.90
CA TRP A 100 -6.01 -25.50 -6.46
C TRP A 100 -5.45 -26.47 -5.42
N ASN A 101 -5.55 -26.12 -4.13
CA ASN A 101 -5.05 -26.91 -3.01
C ASN A 101 -6.08 -28.01 -2.57
N SER A 102 -7.19 -28.18 -3.26
CA SER A 102 -8.31 -29.04 -2.86
C SER A 102 -7.95 -30.53 -2.78
N GLY A 103 -6.95 -31.00 -3.52
CA GLY A 103 -6.49 -32.40 -3.52
C GLY A 103 -5.27 -32.66 -2.64
N ARG A 104 -4.72 -31.66 -1.98
CA ARG A 104 -3.50 -31.79 -1.18
C ARG A 104 -3.77 -32.51 0.13
N VAL A 105 -2.81 -33.37 0.54
CA VAL A 105 -2.78 -33.93 1.87
C VAL A 105 -2.05 -32.93 2.79
N GLU A 106 -2.69 -32.55 3.88
CA GLU A 106 -2.20 -31.58 4.85
C GLU A 106 -2.11 -32.22 6.25
N GLU A 107 -1.25 -31.68 7.10
CA GLU A 107 -1.23 -32.06 8.53
C GLU A 107 -2.59 -31.73 9.16
N GLY A 108 -3.18 -32.70 9.85
CA GLY A 108 -4.53 -32.59 10.41
C GLY A 108 -5.66 -32.86 9.41
N GLY A 109 -5.34 -33.17 8.15
CA GLY A 109 -6.31 -33.45 7.09
C GLY A 109 -6.78 -32.22 6.31
N ASN A 110 -7.14 -32.42 5.05
CA ASN A 110 -7.69 -31.36 4.21
C ASN A 110 -9.20 -31.21 4.49
N LEU A 111 -9.58 -30.11 5.13
CA LEU A 111 -10.95 -29.83 5.56
C LEU A 111 -11.80 -29.16 4.45
N ALA A 112 -11.23 -28.96 3.25
CA ALA A 112 -11.92 -28.36 2.09
C ALA A 112 -12.42 -26.90 2.28
N TYR A 113 -11.91 -26.17 3.27
CA TYR A 113 -12.19 -24.74 3.41
C TYR A 113 -11.37 -23.93 2.41
N LYS A 114 -11.81 -23.97 1.14
CA LYS A 114 -11.14 -23.29 0.01
C LYS A 114 -11.99 -22.12 -0.47
N ILE A 115 -11.34 -20.98 -0.68
CA ILE A 115 -11.97 -19.80 -1.24
C ILE A 115 -11.82 -19.85 -2.76
N GLN A 116 -12.92 -19.71 -3.49
CA GLN A 116 -12.90 -19.72 -4.95
C GLN A 116 -12.28 -18.42 -5.49
N LEU A 117 -11.87 -18.46 -6.76
CA LEU A 117 -11.34 -17.26 -7.44
C LEU A 117 -12.34 -16.11 -7.36
N LYS A 118 -11.89 -14.94 -6.91
CA LYS A 118 -12.68 -13.71 -6.72
C LYS A 118 -13.78 -13.77 -5.64
N GLU A 119 -13.79 -14.78 -4.79
CA GLU A 119 -14.79 -14.92 -3.73
C GLU A 119 -14.22 -14.66 -2.32
N GLY A 120 -13.01 -14.08 -2.25
CA GLY A 120 -12.32 -13.85 -0.97
C GLY A 120 -12.74 -12.63 -0.19
N TYR A 121 -13.66 -11.79 -0.69
CA TYR A 121 -13.99 -10.53 -0.02
C TYR A 121 -14.86 -10.74 1.22
N PHE A 122 -14.29 -10.49 2.40
CA PHE A 122 -14.95 -10.64 3.71
C PHE A 122 -15.54 -12.03 3.99
N PRO A 123 -14.82 -13.15 3.77
CA PRO A 123 -15.28 -14.44 4.26
C PRO A 123 -15.25 -14.45 5.79
N VAL A 124 -16.01 -15.36 6.37
CA VAL A 124 -15.97 -15.61 7.81
C VAL A 124 -15.25 -16.92 8.11
N SER A 125 -14.77 -17.08 9.36
CA SER A 125 -14.25 -18.35 9.85
C SER A 125 -15.30 -19.46 9.66
N PRO A 126 -14.93 -20.68 9.23
CA PRO A 126 -13.55 -21.19 9.13
C PRO A 126 -12.87 -20.95 7.76
N ASN A 127 -13.54 -20.36 6.78
CA ASN A 127 -12.95 -20.14 5.46
C ASN A 127 -11.83 -19.09 5.49
N ASP A 128 -11.96 -18.06 6.34
CA ASP A 128 -10.89 -17.11 6.62
C ASP A 128 -9.92 -17.71 7.64
N THR A 129 -8.83 -18.27 7.18
CA THR A 129 -7.82 -18.93 8.02
C THR A 129 -6.80 -17.96 8.61
N ALA A 130 -6.76 -16.71 8.15
CA ALA A 130 -5.74 -15.73 8.53
C ALA A 130 -6.26 -14.60 9.44
N GLN A 131 -7.48 -14.69 9.96
CA GLN A 131 -8.09 -13.70 10.83
C GLN A 131 -7.18 -13.30 12.02
N ASP A 132 -6.65 -14.28 12.75
CA ASP A 132 -5.80 -14.03 13.91
C ASP A 132 -4.43 -13.47 13.54
N ILE A 133 -3.89 -13.90 12.40
CA ILE A 133 -2.61 -13.38 11.87
C ILE A 133 -2.73 -11.89 11.56
N ARG A 134 -3.80 -11.48 10.86
CA ARG A 134 -4.09 -10.06 10.58
C ARG A 134 -4.37 -9.26 11.83
N SER A 135 -5.08 -9.86 12.81
CA SER A 135 -5.33 -9.23 14.11
C SER A 135 -4.02 -8.93 14.84
N GLU A 136 -3.08 -9.89 14.88
CA GLU A 136 -1.77 -9.67 15.49
C GLU A 136 -0.97 -8.59 14.78
N MET A 137 -0.96 -8.59 13.42
CA MET A 137 -0.30 -7.54 12.64
C MET A 137 -0.84 -6.16 12.99
N LEU A 138 -2.18 -6.02 13.02
CA LEU A 138 -2.84 -4.75 13.28
C LEU A 138 -2.57 -4.25 14.70
N LEU A 139 -2.71 -5.13 15.71
CA LEU A 139 -2.44 -4.79 17.11
C LEU A 139 -0.99 -4.36 17.33
N LEU A 140 -0.04 -5.06 16.69
CA LEU A 140 1.36 -4.70 16.80
C LEU A 140 1.64 -3.33 16.16
N MET A 141 1.08 -3.04 14.98
CA MET A 141 1.20 -1.71 14.38
C MET A 141 0.66 -0.62 15.31
N GLY A 142 -0.49 -0.86 15.97
CA GLY A 142 -1.02 0.05 16.98
C GLY A 142 -0.06 0.27 18.15
N GLN A 143 0.62 -0.77 18.62
CA GLN A 143 1.65 -0.66 19.67
C GLN A 143 2.89 0.12 19.22
N LEU A 144 3.20 0.10 17.94
CA LEU A 144 4.28 0.90 17.33
C LEU A 144 3.86 2.35 17.02
N GLY A 145 2.64 2.75 17.40
CA GLY A 145 2.15 4.12 17.24
C GLY A 145 1.46 4.40 15.91
N ILE A 146 1.28 3.41 15.04
CA ILE A 146 0.54 3.59 13.78
C ILE A 146 -0.97 3.55 14.07
N PRO A 147 -1.72 4.62 13.76
CA PRO A 147 -3.18 4.62 13.93
C PRO A 147 -3.84 3.60 13.00
N ILE A 148 -4.47 2.60 13.58
CA ILE A 148 -5.11 1.48 12.88
C ILE A 148 -6.62 1.67 12.79
N GLU A 149 -7.27 1.00 11.82
CA GLU A 149 -8.73 1.04 11.63
C GLU A 149 -9.35 -0.35 11.59
N LYS A 150 -9.00 -1.17 10.60
CA LYS A 150 -9.65 -2.45 10.30
C LYS A 150 -8.70 -3.40 9.60
N HIS A 151 -9.10 -4.66 9.49
CA HIS A 151 -8.47 -5.61 8.57
C HIS A 151 -9.53 -6.53 7.97
N HIS A 152 -9.22 -7.10 6.83
CA HIS A 152 -10.07 -8.09 6.16
C HIS A 152 -9.28 -8.94 5.17
N HIS A 153 -9.91 -10.05 4.77
CA HIS A 153 -9.50 -10.80 3.59
C HIS A 153 -9.98 -10.06 2.35
N GLU A 154 -9.16 -10.02 1.32
CA GLU A 154 -9.43 -9.36 0.06
C GLU A 154 -10.01 -10.30 -0.99
N VAL A 155 -10.30 -9.78 -2.20
CA VAL A 155 -11.08 -10.44 -3.25
C VAL A 155 -10.43 -11.72 -3.77
N ALA A 156 -9.08 -11.76 -3.89
CA ALA A 156 -8.43 -12.97 -4.38
C ALA A 156 -8.58 -14.14 -3.41
N GLY A 157 -8.97 -15.28 -3.91
CA GLY A 157 -9.23 -16.48 -3.09
C GLY A 157 -7.98 -17.14 -2.50
N ALA A 158 -6.80 -16.79 -2.97
CA ALA A 158 -5.55 -17.41 -2.58
C ALA A 158 -4.80 -16.64 -1.48
N GLY A 159 -5.49 -16.21 -0.42
CA GLY A 159 -4.87 -15.60 0.75
C GLY A 159 -4.44 -14.14 0.54
N GLN A 160 -5.29 -13.32 -0.07
CA GLN A 160 -5.10 -11.87 -0.18
C GLN A 160 -5.70 -11.15 1.01
N HIS A 161 -4.99 -10.14 1.52
CA HIS A 161 -5.35 -9.42 2.74
C HIS A 161 -5.07 -7.94 2.64
N GLU A 162 -5.79 -7.15 3.47
CA GLU A 162 -5.56 -5.73 3.68
C GLU A 162 -5.67 -5.39 5.17
N LEU A 163 -4.83 -4.46 5.62
CA LEU A 163 -4.90 -3.84 6.94
C LEU A 163 -5.05 -2.34 6.75
N GLY A 164 -6.11 -1.75 7.30
CA GLY A 164 -6.40 -0.33 7.22
C GLY A 164 -5.64 0.47 8.26
N MET A 165 -4.94 1.49 7.81
CA MET A 165 -4.35 2.55 8.62
C MET A 165 -5.13 3.85 8.43
N LYS A 166 -5.20 4.69 9.46
CA LYS A 166 -5.70 6.05 9.29
C LYS A 166 -4.78 6.84 8.38
N PHE A 167 -5.38 7.79 7.66
CA PHE A 167 -4.60 8.75 6.89
C PHE A 167 -3.71 9.62 7.80
N ALA A 168 -2.57 10.03 7.28
CA ALA A 168 -1.62 10.90 7.95
C ALA A 168 -1.05 11.92 6.96
N GLU A 169 -0.22 12.85 7.42
CA GLU A 169 0.53 13.74 6.54
C GLU A 169 1.53 12.95 5.69
N LEU A 170 1.94 13.51 4.56
CA LEU A 170 2.68 12.80 3.51
C LEU A 170 3.86 11.96 4.02
N ILE A 171 4.73 12.53 4.83
CA ILE A 171 5.95 11.82 5.31
C ILE A 171 5.57 10.75 6.31
N GLU A 172 4.72 11.07 7.27
CA GLU A 172 4.23 10.10 8.26
C GLU A 172 3.50 8.93 7.59
N ALA A 173 2.65 9.20 6.60
CA ALA A 173 1.96 8.15 5.85
C ALA A 173 2.94 7.22 5.10
N ALA A 174 4.00 7.79 4.50
CA ALA A 174 5.04 7.02 3.83
C ALA A 174 5.87 6.18 4.81
N ASP A 175 6.28 6.75 5.94
CA ASP A 175 7.00 6.05 7.01
C ASP A 175 6.15 4.92 7.61
N ASN A 176 4.84 5.15 7.79
CA ASN A 176 3.88 4.13 8.25
C ASN A 176 3.77 2.96 7.28
N VAL A 177 3.78 3.20 5.95
CA VAL A 177 3.79 2.11 4.94
C VAL A 177 5.08 1.28 5.03
N MET A 178 6.23 1.89 5.26
CA MET A 178 7.49 1.17 5.44
C MET A 178 7.44 0.25 6.67
N THR A 179 6.95 0.77 7.79
CA THR A 179 6.76 0.01 9.04
C THR A 179 5.69 -1.08 8.87
N TYR A 180 4.59 -0.79 8.19
CA TYR A 180 3.56 -1.76 7.83
C TYR A 180 4.15 -2.96 7.08
N LYS A 181 4.91 -2.72 6.01
CA LYS A 181 5.53 -3.80 5.21
C LYS A 181 6.52 -4.62 6.03
N TYR A 182 7.21 -3.99 6.96
CA TYR A 182 8.13 -4.65 7.89
C TYR A 182 7.37 -5.57 8.86
N VAL A 183 6.32 -5.06 9.51
CA VAL A 183 5.48 -5.83 10.45
C VAL A 183 4.83 -7.01 9.75
N VAL A 184 4.18 -6.78 8.60
CA VAL A 184 3.50 -7.83 7.83
C VAL A 184 4.44 -8.98 7.50
N ARG A 185 5.66 -8.69 7.00
CA ARG A 185 6.65 -9.73 6.65
C ARG A 185 7.14 -10.51 7.86
N ASN A 186 7.40 -9.83 8.98
CA ASN A 186 7.92 -10.48 10.18
C ASN A 186 6.85 -11.32 10.89
N ILE A 187 5.61 -10.85 10.98
CA ILE A 187 4.51 -11.65 11.54
C ILE A 187 4.21 -12.84 10.62
N ALA A 188 4.15 -12.66 9.30
CA ALA A 188 3.99 -13.78 8.37
C ALA A 188 5.06 -14.87 8.61
N LYS A 189 6.34 -14.48 8.72
CA LYS A 189 7.44 -15.39 9.04
C LYS A 189 7.23 -16.10 10.39
N LYS A 190 6.74 -15.43 11.41
CA LYS A 190 6.43 -16.01 12.72
C LYS A 190 5.42 -17.16 12.60
N TYR A 191 4.46 -17.04 11.67
CA TYR A 191 3.44 -18.05 11.38
C TYR A 191 3.86 -19.06 10.29
N GLY A 192 5.14 -19.10 9.91
CA GLY A 192 5.64 -20.01 8.88
C GLY A 192 5.14 -19.68 7.47
N LYS A 193 4.69 -18.45 7.22
CA LYS A 193 4.17 -17.99 5.95
C LYS A 193 5.09 -16.96 5.30
N THR A 194 4.94 -16.79 3.98
CA THR A 194 5.60 -15.73 3.22
C THR A 194 4.59 -14.66 2.84
N ALA A 195 4.84 -13.41 3.25
CA ALA A 195 4.08 -12.26 2.78
C ALA A 195 4.70 -11.67 1.52
N THR A 196 3.87 -11.36 0.52
CA THR A 196 4.32 -10.67 -0.69
C THR A 196 3.41 -9.50 -1.04
N PHE A 197 4.03 -8.41 -1.50
CA PHE A 197 3.38 -7.25 -2.09
C PHE A 197 3.46 -7.25 -3.62
N MET A 198 3.75 -8.41 -4.21
CA MET A 198 3.81 -8.57 -5.66
C MET A 198 2.47 -8.22 -6.30
N PRO A 199 2.43 -7.34 -7.33
CA PRO A 199 1.17 -6.83 -7.88
C PRO A 199 0.23 -7.88 -8.44
N LYS A 200 0.76 -8.95 -9.08
CA LYS A 200 -0.03 -10.04 -9.64
C LYS A 200 0.66 -11.38 -9.41
N PRO A 201 0.59 -11.91 -8.16
CA PRO A 201 1.25 -13.18 -7.84
C PRO A 201 0.49 -14.39 -8.37
N VAL A 202 -0.84 -14.28 -8.53
CA VAL A 202 -1.70 -15.37 -9.00
C VAL A 202 -2.32 -14.97 -10.34
N PHE A 203 -2.10 -15.80 -11.36
CA PHE A 203 -2.73 -15.62 -12.66
C PHE A 203 -4.25 -15.87 -12.54
N ASN A 204 -5.03 -15.06 -13.25
CA ASN A 204 -6.50 -15.16 -13.31
C ASN A 204 -7.23 -14.95 -11.96
N ASP A 205 -6.58 -14.35 -10.96
CA ASP A 205 -7.22 -13.87 -9.74
C ASP A 205 -6.93 -12.38 -9.53
N ASN A 206 -7.49 -11.73 -8.52
CA ASN A 206 -7.22 -10.33 -8.24
C ASN A 206 -5.75 -10.11 -7.88
N GLY A 207 -5.24 -8.93 -8.18
CA GLY A 207 -3.87 -8.51 -7.85
C GLY A 207 -3.85 -7.58 -6.66
N THR A 208 -2.65 -7.26 -6.22
CA THR A 208 -2.35 -6.42 -5.06
C THR A 208 -2.23 -4.96 -5.46
N GLY A 209 -3.11 -4.11 -4.97
CA GLY A 209 -3.05 -2.66 -5.11
C GLY A 209 -2.42 -1.99 -3.91
N MET A 210 -2.05 -0.74 -4.09
CA MET A 210 -1.92 0.24 -3.02
C MET A 210 -2.72 1.47 -3.46
N HIS A 211 -3.99 1.48 -3.11
CA HIS A 211 -4.83 2.65 -3.36
C HIS A 211 -4.42 3.76 -2.40
N VAL A 212 -4.37 4.99 -2.88
CA VAL A 212 -3.93 6.11 -2.05
C VAL A 212 -5.00 7.18 -2.02
N HIS A 213 -5.67 7.29 -0.88
CA HIS A 213 -6.58 8.39 -0.59
C HIS A 213 -5.80 9.67 -0.37
N GLN A 214 -6.28 10.79 -0.92
CA GLN A 214 -5.57 12.06 -0.88
C GLN A 214 -6.52 13.21 -0.66
N SER A 215 -6.08 14.21 0.12
CA SER A 215 -6.78 15.48 0.30
C SER A 215 -5.80 16.59 0.64
N LEU A 216 -6.13 17.83 0.25
CA LEU A 216 -5.39 19.03 0.60
C LEU A 216 -6.19 19.90 1.57
N TRP A 217 -5.47 20.54 2.50
CA TRP A 217 -6.05 21.36 3.55
C TRP A 217 -5.29 22.67 3.68
N LYS A 218 -5.98 23.71 4.18
CA LYS A 218 -5.39 25.01 4.52
C LYS A 218 -6.04 25.58 5.77
N GLY A 219 -5.23 25.91 6.77
CA GLY A 219 -5.73 26.44 8.04
C GLY A 219 -6.73 25.51 8.72
N GLY A 220 -6.54 24.20 8.62
CA GLY A 220 -7.44 23.18 9.19
C GLY A 220 -8.77 23.00 8.41
N GLN A 221 -8.92 23.59 7.23
CA GLN A 221 -10.10 23.49 6.37
C GLN A 221 -9.82 22.62 5.12
N PRO A 222 -10.73 21.66 4.77
CA PRO A 222 -10.58 20.83 3.59
C PRO A 222 -10.79 21.64 2.31
N LEU A 223 -9.95 21.41 1.30
CA LEU A 223 -10.00 22.14 0.04
C LEU A 223 -10.76 21.40 -1.07
N PHE A 224 -11.13 20.14 -0.86
CA PHE A 224 -11.69 19.31 -1.94
C PHE A 224 -13.22 19.30 -2.02
N PHE A 225 -13.91 19.81 -1.00
CA PHE A 225 -15.38 19.91 -1.02
C PHE A 225 -15.88 21.14 -1.79
N GLY A 226 -16.91 20.93 -2.63
CA GLY A 226 -17.62 22.00 -3.35
C GLY A 226 -19.07 21.61 -3.56
N GLU A 227 -19.98 22.22 -2.81
CA GLU A 227 -21.40 21.91 -2.81
C GLU A 227 -22.04 22.15 -4.20
N GLY A 228 -22.99 21.28 -4.58
CA GLY A 228 -23.76 21.41 -5.82
C GLY A 228 -23.01 21.07 -7.10
N THR A 229 -21.76 20.62 -7.04
CA THR A 229 -20.97 20.19 -8.18
C THR A 229 -20.96 18.67 -8.34
N TYR A 230 -20.44 18.18 -9.47
CA TYR A 230 -20.25 16.73 -9.66
C TYR A 230 -19.45 16.12 -8.50
N ALA A 231 -20.03 15.12 -7.86
CA ALA A 231 -19.47 14.45 -6.68
C ALA A 231 -19.14 15.40 -5.51
N ASN A 232 -19.70 16.60 -5.48
CA ASN A 232 -19.36 17.67 -4.54
C ASN A 232 -17.84 17.97 -4.49
N LEU A 233 -17.20 18.05 -5.66
CA LEU A 233 -15.79 18.40 -5.81
C LEU A 233 -15.60 19.89 -6.01
N SER A 234 -14.73 20.50 -5.22
CA SER A 234 -14.29 21.89 -5.47
C SER A 234 -13.52 22.02 -6.79
N GLN A 235 -13.30 23.24 -7.23
CA GLN A 235 -12.44 23.50 -8.39
C GLN A 235 -11.00 23.06 -8.13
N THR A 236 -10.49 23.25 -6.91
CA THR A 236 -9.16 22.79 -6.49
C THR A 236 -9.04 21.27 -6.63
N ALA A 237 -10.03 20.49 -6.18
CA ALA A 237 -10.05 19.04 -6.34
C ALA A 237 -10.01 18.64 -7.82
N ARG A 238 -10.78 19.32 -8.68
CA ARG A 238 -10.78 19.03 -10.13
C ARG A 238 -9.44 19.34 -10.80
N TRP A 239 -8.78 20.43 -10.43
CA TRP A 239 -7.43 20.72 -10.92
C TRP A 239 -6.41 19.69 -10.44
N TYR A 240 -6.49 19.28 -9.18
CA TYR A 240 -5.62 18.26 -8.62
C TYR A 240 -5.78 16.91 -9.36
N ILE A 241 -7.04 16.49 -9.60
CA ILE A 241 -7.33 15.28 -10.40
C ILE A 241 -6.78 15.43 -11.83
N GLY A 242 -6.98 16.59 -12.45
CA GLY A 242 -6.42 16.88 -13.79
C GLY A 242 -4.90 16.77 -13.83
N GLY A 243 -4.22 17.23 -12.77
CA GLY A 243 -2.78 17.07 -12.60
C GLY A 243 -2.35 15.60 -12.50
N ILE A 244 -3.03 14.80 -11.67
CA ILE A 244 -2.78 13.36 -11.56
C ILE A 244 -2.92 12.68 -12.93
N LEU A 245 -4.06 12.89 -13.61
CA LEU A 245 -4.32 12.23 -14.89
C LEU A 245 -3.34 12.66 -15.98
N LYS A 246 -2.97 13.95 -16.02
CA LYS A 246 -2.00 14.49 -16.98
C LYS A 246 -0.61 13.87 -16.79
N HIS A 247 -0.18 13.69 -15.54
CA HIS A 247 1.16 13.24 -15.21
C HIS A 247 1.25 11.73 -14.91
N ALA A 248 0.10 11.00 -14.91
CA ALA A 248 0.06 9.57 -14.65
C ALA A 248 1.04 8.76 -15.52
N PRO A 249 1.19 8.99 -16.84
CA PRO A 249 2.15 8.23 -17.63
C PRO A 249 3.60 8.32 -17.11
N SER A 250 3.96 9.45 -16.50
CA SER A 250 5.30 9.66 -15.94
C SER A 250 5.46 9.04 -14.56
N PHE A 251 4.53 9.28 -13.63
CA PHE A 251 4.72 8.79 -12.27
C PHE A 251 4.37 7.30 -12.10
N LEU A 252 3.61 6.69 -13.02
CA LEU A 252 3.40 5.24 -13.03
C LEU A 252 4.71 4.45 -13.15
N ALA A 253 5.76 5.02 -13.72
CA ALA A 253 7.09 4.41 -13.71
C ALA A 253 7.64 4.19 -12.28
N PHE A 254 7.17 4.96 -11.31
CA PHE A 254 7.55 4.85 -9.89
C PHE A 254 6.52 4.08 -9.06
N THR A 255 5.23 4.34 -9.27
CA THR A 255 4.16 3.68 -8.51
C THR A 255 3.83 2.27 -9.00
N ASN A 256 4.33 1.89 -10.18
CA ASN A 256 4.17 0.58 -10.82
C ASN A 256 5.52 0.12 -11.41
N PRO A 257 6.53 -0.19 -10.56
CA PRO A 257 7.93 -0.22 -10.97
C PRO A 257 8.35 -1.50 -11.71
N SER A 258 7.47 -2.50 -11.83
CA SER A 258 7.81 -3.78 -12.42
C SER A 258 6.91 -4.15 -13.61
N THR A 259 7.38 -5.09 -14.45
CA THR A 259 6.53 -5.67 -15.50
C THR A 259 5.31 -6.40 -14.91
N ASN A 260 5.42 -6.94 -13.71
CA ASN A 260 4.32 -7.57 -13.00
C ASN A 260 3.25 -6.56 -12.57
N SER A 261 3.61 -5.31 -12.31
CA SER A 261 2.67 -4.22 -12.02
C SER A 261 1.61 -4.08 -13.10
N TYR A 262 2.02 -4.16 -14.36
CA TYR A 262 1.11 -4.03 -15.52
C TYR A 262 0.28 -5.30 -15.80
N LYS A 263 0.68 -6.45 -15.25
CA LYS A 263 -0.17 -7.66 -15.26
C LYS A 263 -1.37 -7.56 -14.32
N ARG A 264 -1.29 -6.66 -13.32
CA ARG A 264 -2.43 -6.32 -12.46
C ARG A 264 -3.43 -5.40 -13.17
N LEU A 265 -2.96 -4.44 -13.98
CA LEU A 265 -3.80 -3.42 -14.62
C LEU A 265 -4.52 -3.96 -15.86
N VAL A 266 -5.38 -4.95 -15.66
CA VAL A 266 -6.16 -5.62 -16.70
C VAL A 266 -7.65 -5.59 -16.36
N PRO A 267 -8.54 -5.60 -17.37
CA PRO A 267 -10.00 -5.58 -17.16
C PRO A 267 -10.49 -6.79 -16.36
N GLY A 268 -11.54 -6.57 -15.55
CA GLY A 268 -12.25 -7.64 -14.85
C GLY A 268 -11.69 -8.04 -13.49
N PHE A 269 -10.68 -7.36 -12.97
CA PHE A 269 -10.04 -7.66 -11.68
C PHE A 269 -10.00 -6.44 -10.72
N GLU A 270 -10.97 -5.55 -10.80
CA GLU A 270 -11.09 -4.35 -9.98
C GLU A 270 -9.89 -3.38 -10.05
N ALA A 271 -8.99 -3.59 -11.01
CA ALA A 271 -7.87 -2.70 -11.28
C ALA A 271 -8.26 -1.65 -12.33
N PRO A 272 -7.79 -0.41 -12.21
CA PRO A 272 -8.07 0.62 -13.19
C PRO A 272 -7.27 0.39 -14.47
N VAL A 273 -7.96 0.48 -15.61
CA VAL A 273 -7.35 0.35 -16.94
C VAL A 273 -7.44 1.64 -17.76
N ASN A 274 -8.21 2.62 -17.27
CA ASN A 274 -8.41 3.90 -17.94
C ASN A 274 -7.97 5.06 -17.04
N LEU A 275 -7.26 6.02 -17.62
CA LEU A 275 -6.86 7.27 -16.96
C LEU A 275 -8.04 8.25 -16.96
N VAL A 276 -9.05 7.94 -16.16
CA VAL A 276 -10.24 8.75 -15.97
C VAL A 276 -10.54 8.90 -14.48
N TYR A 277 -11.44 9.82 -14.13
CA TYR A 277 -11.99 9.89 -12.78
C TYR A 277 -13.50 9.66 -12.80
N SER A 278 -14.02 9.08 -11.73
CA SER A 278 -15.46 8.83 -11.59
C SER A 278 -15.86 8.65 -10.12
N GLN A 279 -17.09 9.05 -9.81
CA GLN A 279 -17.67 8.81 -8.49
C GLN A 279 -18.07 7.34 -8.33
N GLY A 280 -17.61 6.71 -7.24
CA GLY A 280 -17.96 5.33 -6.87
C GLY A 280 -17.39 4.22 -7.78
N ASN A 281 -16.77 4.55 -8.90
CA ASN A 281 -16.32 3.58 -9.90
C ASN A 281 -14.91 3.08 -9.60
N ARG A 282 -14.77 1.79 -9.34
CA ARG A 282 -13.49 1.12 -9.04
C ARG A 282 -12.60 0.88 -10.26
N SER A 283 -13.13 1.01 -11.48
CA SER A 283 -12.36 0.88 -12.74
C SER A 283 -11.70 2.18 -13.18
N ALA A 284 -11.99 3.30 -12.53
CA ALA A 284 -11.34 4.59 -12.80
C ALA A 284 -9.99 4.69 -12.08
N ALA A 285 -8.98 5.26 -12.74
CA ALA A 285 -7.67 5.51 -12.12
C ALA A 285 -7.78 6.44 -10.90
N VAL A 286 -8.69 7.42 -10.95
CA VAL A 286 -9.05 8.27 -9.81
C VAL A 286 -10.52 8.05 -9.47
N ARG A 287 -10.76 7.41 -8.35
CA ARG A 287 -12.11 7.22 -7.80
C ARG A 287 -12.42 8.34 -6.80
N ILE A 288 -13.64 8.86 -6.86
CA ILE A 288 -14.15 9.74 -5.82
C ILE A 288 -15.04 8.89 -4.91
N PRO A 289 -14.61 8.58 -3.70
CA PRO A 289 -15.40 7.75 -2.80
C PRO A 289 -16.74 8.40 -2.44
N LEU A 290 -17.77 7.58 -2.30
CA LEU A 290 -19.02 8.00 -1.69
C LEU A 290 -18.75 8.20 -0.18
N THR A 291 -18.90 9.43 0.27
CA THR A 291 -18.67 9.79 1.68
C THR A 291 -19.96 10.36 2.27
N GLY A 292 -20.06 10.34 3.59
CA GLY A 292 -21.13 11.06 4.29
C GLY A 292 -21.09 12.56 4.00
N PRO A 293 -22.04 13.32 4.56
CA PRO A 293 -22.24 14.75 4.22
C PRO A 293 -21.11 15.69 4.69
N SER A 294 -20.20 15.21 5.53
CA SER A 294 -19.12 16.05 6.07
C SER A 294 -18.15 16.51 4.98
N PRO A 295 -17.92 17.82 4.82
CA PRO A 295 -16.90 18.35 3.92
C PRO A 295 -15.50 17.79 4.18
N LYS A 296 -15.19 17.48 5.45
CA LYS A 296 -13.88 16.91 5.88
C LYS A 296 -13.64 15.52 5.34
N ALA A 297 -14.69 14.77 4.97
CA ALA A 297 -14.57 13.43 4.42
C ALA A 297 -14.24 13.43 2.92
N LYS A 298 -14.31 14.59 2.25
CA LYS A 298 -14.10 14.69 0.78
C LYS A 298 -12.63 14.47 0.44
N ARG A 299 -12.39 13.46 -0.37
CA ARG A 299 -11.08 13.02 -0.82
C ARG A 299 -11.17 12.38 -2.20
N LEU A 300 -10.07 12.18 -2.83
CA LEU A 300 -9.92 11.32 -4.00
C LEU A 300 -9.10 10.07 -3.65
N GLU A 301 -9.21 9.04 -4.45
CA GLU A 301 -8.48 7.79 -4.32
C GLU A 301 -7.79 7.48 -5.65
N PHE A 302 -6.45 7.50 -5.67
CA PHE A 302 -5.68 7.04 -6.81
C PHE A 302 -5.46 5.53 -6.69
N ARG A 303 -5.89 4.78 -7.71
CA ARG A 303 -6.02 3.32 -7.65
C ARG A 303 -5.00 2.54 -8.48
N SER A 304 -4.25 3.21 -9.35
CA SER A 304 -3.35 2.52 -10.29
C SER A 304 -2.09 1.97 -9.63
N GLY A 305 -1.63 2.59 -8.54
CA GLY A 305 -0.40 2.18 -7.85
C GLY A 305 -0.49 0.79 -7.21
N ASP A 306 0.65 0.15 -7.02
CA ASP A 306 0.76 -1.10 -6.29
C ASP A 306 1.70 -1.00 -5.09
N ALA A 307 1.62 -1.99 -4.19
CA ALA A 307 2.36 -1.99 -2.94
C ALA A 307 3.82 -2.46 -3.07
N LEU A 308 4.30 -2.73 -4.29
CA LEU A 308 5.69 -3.09 -4.54
C LEU A 308 6.60 -1.86 -4.47
N ALA A 309 6.07 -0.71 -4.86
CA ALA A 309 6.76 0.57 -4.86
C ALA A 309 7.27 1.00 -3.48
#